data_1ee3ce78661d26641b076f34e37ebe21
#
_entry.id   1ee3ce78661d26641b076f34e37ebe21
#
_cell.length_a   1.000
_cell.length_b   1.000
_cell.length_c   1.000
_cell.angle_alpha   90.00
_cell.angle_beta   90.00
_cell.angle_gamma   90.00
#
_symmetry.space_group_name_H-M   'P 1'
#
loop_
_entity.id
_entity.type
_entity.pdbx_description
1 polymer ?
#
loop_
_entity_poly.entity_id
_entity_poly.type
_entity_poly.pdbx_seq_one_letter_code
_entity_poly.pdbx_strand_id
1 'polypeptide(L)'
;MRKVTACILLLWLAVIPAQASSGRKYIALTFDDGPSGRYTQTLLDGLKLRGAKATFLLCGYRMEQYPELTQRIFDEGHEIGYHGFSHDSMQRMSRRQIGQELMDSLALLPEGCDPVWFRPPGGVVTDGVRQVAQARQLALLSWSVDPMDWKIKSTATIEQTVLKNVGDGDIILLHDMSMTSVQAALDIVDALQEQGFRFVTASELAKLRKTAIKPGAVYKSFPPEDEIK
;
A
#
# COMPACT_ATOMS: atom_id res chain seq x y z
N MET A 1 -28.41 35.34 68.71
CA MET A 1 -27.08 35.08 68.17
C MET A 1 -27.20 33.97 67.12
N ARG A 2 -27.22 34.34 65.81
CA ARG A 2 -27.35 33.37 64.70
C ARG A 2 -25.93 33.03 64.23
N LYS A 3 -25.57 31.75 64.24
CA LYS A 3 -24.32 31.23 63.69
C LYS A 3 -24.48 31.02 62.19
N VAL A 4 -23.68 31.72 61.42
CA VAL A 4 -23.60 31.54 59.94
C VAL A 4 -22.50 30.53 59.71
N THR A 5 -22.86 29.34 59.19
CA THR A 5 -21.92 28.32 58.81
C THR A 5 -21.57 28.56 57.31
N ALA A 6 -20.33 28.96 57.03
CA ALA A 6 -19.84 29.10 55.68
C ALA A 6 -19.44 27.73 55.13
N CYS A 7 -20.14 27.26 54.06
CA CYS A 7 -19.74 26.11 53.25
C CYS A 7 -18.69 26.55 52.23
N ILE A 8 -17.46 26.08 52.40
CA ILE A 8 -16.38 26.24 51.40
C ILE A 8 -16.57 25.12 50.34
N LEU A 9 -17.04 25.48 49.13
CA LEU A 9 -17.04 24.59 47.97
C LEU A 9 -15.63 24.52 47.39
N LEU A 10 -14.93 23.39 47.60
CA LEU A 10 -13.68 23.10 46.89
C LEU A 10 -14.01 22.64 45.49
N LEU A 11 -13.80 23.54 44.50
CA LEU A 11 -13.79 23.18 43.07
C LEU A 11 -12.55 22.33 42.80
N TRP A 12 -12.74 21.05 42.55
CA TRP A 12 -11.74 20.20 41.93
C TRP A 12 -11.67 20.56 40.43
N LEU A 13 -10.64 21.31 40.02
CA LEU A 13 -10.26 21.44 38.61
C LEU A 13 -9.66 20.11 38.18
N ALA A 14 -10.45 19.32 37.44
CA ALA A 14 -9.95 18.16 36.75
C ALA A 14 -9.01 18.66 35.64
N VAL A 15 -7.70 18.51 35.83
CA VAL A 15 -6.70 18.66 34.80
C VAL A 15 -6.91 17.51 33.83
N ILE A 16 -7.65 17.75 32.73
CA ILE A 16 -7.73 16.85 31.60
C ILE A 16 -6.33 16.90 30.97
N PRO A 17 -5.56 15.79 30.94
CA PRO A 17 -4.30 15.82 30.21
C PRO A 17 -4.59 16.16 28.76
N ALA A 18 -3.95 17.20 28.24
CA ALA A 18 -3.99 17.52 26.83
C ALA A 18 -3.45 16.29 26.10
N GLN A 19 -4.34 15.51 25.49
CA GLN A 19 -3.98 14.43 24.61
C GLN A 19 -3.23 15.09 23.46
N ALA A 20 -1.90 14.92 23.44
CA ALA A 20 -1.09 15.34 22.31
C ALA A 20 -1.77 14.79 21.06
N SER A 21 -2.15 15.65 20.14
CA SER A 21 -2.65 15.30 18.82
C SER A 21 -1.52 14.55 18.12
N SER A 22 -1.42 13.23 18.36
CA SER A 22 -0.63 12.39 17.49
C SER A 22 -1.29 12.46 16.13
N GLY A 23 -0.65 13.14 15.17
CA GLY A 23 -1.11 13.22 13.81
C GLY A 23 -1.50 11.83 13.33
N ARG A 24 -2.56 11.72 12.53
CA ARG A 24 -2.98 10.43 11.97
C ARG A 24 -1.82 9.84 11.17
N LYS A 25 -1.45 8.61 11.49
CA LYS A 25 -0.43 7.85 10.75
C LYS A 25 -1.07 7.18 9.53
N TYR A 26 -0.41 7.26 8.41
CA TYR A 26 -0.89 6.65 7.16
C TYR A 26 0.17 5.73 6.58
N ILE A 27 -0.28 4.66 5.93
CA ILE A 27 0.60 3.64 5.35
C ILE A 27 -0.02 3.09 4.07
N ALA A 28 0.82 2.71 3.10
CA ALA A 28 0.38 2.01 1.90
C ALA A 28 0.78 0.53 1.98
N LEU A 29 -0.23 -0.34 1.96
CA LEU A 29 -0.04 -1.77 1.78
C LEU A 29 -0.09 -2.07 0.29
N THR A 30 0.94 -2.76 -0.24
CA THR A 30 1.02 -3.08 -1.67
C THR A 30 1.18 -4.57 -1.90
N PHE A 31 0.50 -5.09 -2.93
CA PHE A 31 0.53 -6.50 -3.31
C PHE A 31 0.98 -6.67 -4.74
N ASP A 32 2.01 -7.48 -4.96
CA ASP A 32 2.56 -7.81 -6.27
C ASP A 32 2.07 -9.18 -6.75
N ASP A 33 2.21 -9.44 -8.05
CA ASP A 33 2.00 -10.70 -8.77
C ASP A 33 0.55 -11.14 -8.97
N GLY A 34 -0.42 -10.50 -8.33
CA GLY A 34 -1.83 -10.85 -8.44
C GLY A 34 -2.50 -10.48 -9.77
N PRO A 35 -3.82 -10.75 -9.85
CA PRO A 35 -4.64 -11.43 -8.88
C PRO A 35 -4.44 -12.94 -8.88
N SER A 36 -4.74 -13.62 -7.76
CA SER A 36 -4.41 -15.04 -7.59
C SER A 36 -5.58 -15.84 -6.98
N GLY A 37 -6.67 -15.96 -7.73
CA GLY A 37 -7.83 -16.78 -7.42
C GLY A 37 -8.31 -16.61 -5.98
N ARG A 38 -8.39 -17.71 -5.22
CA ARG A 38 -8.91 -17.69 -3.84
C ARG A 38 -8.11 -16.81 -2.86
N TYR A 39 -6.82 -16.58 -3.12
CA TYR A 39 -5.98 -15.82 -2.21
C TYR A 39 -6.34 -14.34 -2.27
N THR A 40 -6.41 -13.76 -3.48
CA THR A 40 -6.88 -12.39 -3.68
C THR A 40 -8.31 -12.21 -3.19
N GLN A 41 -9.20 -13.19 -3.44
CA GLN A 41 -10.58 -13.15 -2.94
C GLN A 41 -10.62 -13.04 -1.41
N THR A 42 -9.89 -13.92 -0.70
CA THR A 42 -9.82 -13.91 0.77
C THR A 42 -9.23 -12.60 1.30
N LEU A 43 -8.20 -12.08 0.62
CA LEU A 43 -7.58 -10.81 0.97
C LEU A 43 -8.57 -9.65 0.86
N LEU A 44 -9.30 -9.55 -0.26
CA LEU A 44 -10.29 -8.49 -0.48
C LEU A 44 -11.41 -8.54 0.56
N ASP A 45 -11.93 -9.74 0.87
CA ASP A 45 -12.92 -9.92 1.93
C ASP A 45 -12.40 -9.39 3.28
N GLY A 46 -11.17 -9.74 3.61
CA GLY A 46 -10.51 -9.31 4.85
C GLY A 46 -10.23 -7.81 4.93
N LEU A 47 -9.74 -7.20 3.84
CA LEU A 47 -9.50 -5.75 3.76
C LEU A 47 -10.81 -4.96 3.87
N LYS A 48 -11.87 -5.44 3.21
CA LYS A 48 -13.21 -4.84 3.26
C LYS A 48 -13.77 -4.80 4.68
N LEU A 49 -13.66 -5.90 5.43
CA LEU A 49 -14.11 -5.98 6.82
C LEU A 49 -13.36 -4.98 7.73
N ARG A 50 -12.11 -4.65 7.41
CA ARG A 50 -11.25 -3.72 8.15
C ARG A 50 -11.32 -2.27 7.66
N GLY A 51 -12.07 -2.01 6.56
CA GLY A 51 -12.10 -0.69 5.92
C GLY A 51 -10.72 -0.23 5.42
N ALA A 52 -9.82 -1.17 5.12
CA ALA A 52 -8.47 -0.91 4.65
C ALA A 52 -8.43 -0.85 3.13
N LYS A 53 -7.66 0.11 2.58
CA LYS A 53 -7.36 0.20 1.15
C LYS A 53 -5.92 -0.21 0.89
N ALA A 54 -5.66 -0.69 -0.32
CA ALA A 54 -4.35 -1.16 -0.76
C ALA A 54 -4.10 -0.81 -2.23
N THR A 55 -2.84 -0.94 -2.66
CA THR A 55 -2.44 -0.82 -4.06
C THR A 55 -1.97 -2.18 -4.56
N PHE A 56 -2.55 -2.65 -5.64
CA PHE A 56 -2.24 -3.93 -6.27
C PHE A 56 -1.43 -3.69 -7.55
N LEU A 57 -0.21 -4.20 -7.61
CA LEU A 57 0.65 -4.17 -8.79
C LEU A 57 0.43 -5.48 -9.56
N LEU A 58 -0.46 -5.43 -10.55
CA LEU A 58 -0.99 -6.63 -11.19
C LEU A 58 -0.16 -7.05 -12.40
N CYS A 59 0.01 -8.36 -12.59
CA CYS A 59 0.56 -8.96 -13.79
C CYS A 59 -0.53 -9.15 -14.85
N GLY A 60 -0.22 -8.81 -16.12
CA GLY A 60 -1.19 -8.90 -17.21
C GLY A 60 -1.77 -10.31 -17.38
N TYR A 61 -0.92 -11.35 -17.41
CA TYR A 61 -1.40 -12.74 -17.55
C TYR A 61 -2.33 -13.17 -16.41
N ARG A 62 -2.21 -12.56 -15.22
CA ARG A 62 -3.10 -12.82 -14.10
C ARG A 62 -4.43 -12.08 -14.25
N MET A 63 -4.38 -10.82 -14.74
CA MET A 63 -5.61 -10.07 -15.06
C MET A 63 -6.43 -10.80 -16.11
N GLU A 64 -5.77 -11.38 -17.16
CA GLU A 64 -6.42 -12.21 -18.16
C GLU A 64 -7.05 -13.47 -17.57
N GLN A 65 -6.37 -14.11 -16.62
CA GLN A 65 -6.85 -15.34 -15.94
C GLN A 65 -8.01 -15.07 -14.97
N TYR A 66 -8.04 -13.89 -14.33
CA TYR A 66 -9.00 -13.56 -13.27
C TYR A 66 -9.60 -12.14 -13.47
N PRO A 67 -10.29 -11.90 -14.60
CA PRO A 67 -10.82 -10.57 -14.91
C PRO A 67 -11.84 -10.09 -13.86
N GLU A 68 -12.65 -10.99 -13.28
CA GLU A 68 -13.63 -10.63 -12.26
C GLU A 68 -12.96 -10.15 -10.95
N LEU A 69 -11.78 -10.71 -10.61
CA LEU A 69 -11.03 -10.25 -9.44
C LEU A 69 -10.35 -8.91 -9.72
N THR A 70 -9.86 -8.70 -10.95
CA THR A 70 -9.32 -7.41 -11.37
C THR A 70 -10.40 -6.33 -11.28
N GLN A 71 -11.61 -6.59 -11.78
CA GLN A 71 -12.74 -5.70 -11.66
C GLN A 71 -13.11 -5.45 -10.18
N ARG A 72 -13.14 -6.51 -9.37
CA ARG A 72 -13.47 -6.41 -7.95
C ARG A 72 -12.47 -5.55 -7.16
N ILE A 73 -11.16 -5.67 -7.44
CA ILE A 73 -10.11 -4.82 -6.84
C ILE A 73 -10.44 -3.35 -7.10
N PHE A 74 -10.78 -3.01 -8.34
CA PHE A 74 -11.14 -1.66 -8.74
C PHE A 74 -12.45 -1.17 -8.08
N ASP A 75 -13.53 -1.96 -8.15
CA ASP A 75 -14.85 -1.61 -7.62
C ASP A 75 -14.85 -1.43 -6.11
N GLU A 76 -14.02 -2.18 -5.39
CA GLU A 76 -13.87 -2.02 -3.95
C GLU A 76 -12.98 -0.82 -3.58
N GLY A 77 -12.51 -0.04 -4.57
CA GLY A 77 -11.76 1.21 -4.38
C GLY A 77 -10.31 1.00 -3.94
N HIS A 78 -9.73 -0.14 -4.29
CA HIS A 78 -8.30 -0.35 -4.25
C HIS A 78 -7.64 0.28 -5.49
N GLU A 79 -6.37 0.59 -5.40
CA GLU A 79 -5.61 1.11 -6.53
C GLU A 79 -4.96 -0.03 -7.31
N ILE A 80 -4.97 0.07 -8.64
CA ILE A 80 -4.27 -0.85 -9.53
C ILE A 80 -3.06 -0.14 -10.12
N GLY A 81 -1.92 -0.83 -10.17
CA GLY A 81 -0.73 -0.45 -10.88
C GLY A 81 -0.23 -1.61 -11.74
N TYR A 82 0.79 -1.36 -12.55
CA TYR A 82 1.38 -2.36 -13.44
C TYR A 82 2.53 -3.13 -12.79
N HIS A 83 2.59 -4.46 -13.05
CA HIS A 83 3.73 -5.31 -12.69
C HIS A 83 4.33 -6.06 -13.91
N GLY A 84 4.13 -5.54 -15.12
CA GLY A 84 4.40 -6.21 -16.38
C GLY A 84 3.26 -7.14 -16.80
N PHE A 85 3.39 -7.77 -17.96
CA PHE A 85 2.43 -8.79 -18.42
C PHE A 85 2.84 -10.18 -17.95
N SER A 86 4.09 -10.59 -18.29
CA SER A 86 4.60 -11.95 -18.09
C SER A 86 5.22 -12.20 -16.71
N HIS A 87 5.55 -11.15 -15.95
CA HIS A 87 6.42 -11.17 -14.77
C HIS A 87 7.89 -11.51 -15.09
N ASP A 88 8.31 -11.44 -16.34
CA ASP A 88 9.71 -11.66 -16.71
C ASP A 88 10.61 -10.51 -16.24
N SER A 89 11.88 -10.85 -15.90
CA SER A 89 12.86 -9.84 -15.49
C SER A 89 13.14 -8.85 -16.63
N MET A 90 12.92 -7.56 -16.35
CA MET A 90 13.12 -6.48 -17.32
C MET A 90 14.57 -6.01 -17.46
N GLN A 91 15.50 -6.61 -16.71
CA GLN A 91 16.92 -6.20 -16.70
C GLN A 91 17.58 -6.19 -18.07
N ARG A 92 17.23 -7.14 -18.93
CA ARG A 92 17.80 -7.31 -20.27
C ARG A 92 16.83 -6.98 -21.39
N MET A 93 15.61 -6.55 -21.05
CA MET A 93 14.62 -6.18 -22.05
C MET A 93 14.98 -4.84 -22.71
N SER A 94 14.77 -4.76 -24.01
CA SER A 94 14.76 -3.49 -24.72
C SER A 94 13.58 -2.63 -24.29
N ARG A 95 13.66 -1.31 -24.48
CA ARG A 95 12.54 -0.38 -24.22
C ARG A 95 11.25 -0.78 -24.94
N ARG A 96 11.38 -1.34 -26.16
CA ARG A 96 10.24 -1.83 -26.95
C ARG A 96 9.55 -3.00 -26.24
N GLN A 97 10.32 -3.96 -25.73
CA GLN A 97 9.78 -5.11 -24.99
C GLN A 97 9.11 -4.67 -23.67
N ILE A 98 9.76 -3.80 -22.89
CA ILE A 98 9.15 -3.24 -21.67
C ILE A 98 7.85 -2.48 -22.00
N GLY A 99 7.87 -1.68 -23.07
CA GLY A 99 6.67 -0.96 -23.53
C GLY A 99 5.54 -1.89 -23.97
N GLN A 100 5.86 -3.07 -24.55
CA GLN A 100 4.88 -4.08 -24.93
C GLN A 100 4.26 -4.74 -23.72
N GLU A 101 5.04 -5.14 -22.72
CA GLU A 101 4.56 -5.68 -21.42
C GLU A 101 3.50 -4.76 -20.79
N LEU A 102 3.72 -3.45 -20.81
CA LEU A 102 2.76 -2.49 -20.26
C LEU A 102 1.52 -2.33 -21.14
N MET A 103 1.69 -2.35 -22.49
CA MET A 103 0.56 -2.22 -23.41
C MET A 103 -0.38 -3.43 -23.36
N ASP A 104 0.19 -4.63 -23.29
CA ASP A 104 -0.60 -5.86 -23.20
C ASP A 104 -1.41 -5.92 -21.89
N SER A 105 -0.84 -5.37 -20.80
CA SER A 105 -1.54 -5.24 -19.52
C SER A 105 -2.64 -4.16 -19.55
N LEU A 106 -2.45 -3.07 -20.29
CA LEU A 106 -3.42 -1.96 -20.38
C LEU A 106 -4.78 -2.42 -20.91
N ALA A 107 -4.78 -3.32 -21.88
CA ALA A 107 -6.00 -3.83 -22.52
C ALA A 107 -6.89 -4.66 -21.56
N LEU A 108 -6.37 -5.03 -20.39
CA LEU A 108 -7.03 -5.90 -19.41
C LEU A 108 -7.54 -5.13 -18.17
N LEU A 109 -7.32 -3.81 -18.15
CA LEU A 109 -7.77 -2.99 -17.04
C LEU A 109 -9.28 -2.76 -17.09
N PRO A 110 -9.94 -2.61 -15.92
CA PRO A 110 -11.32 -2.16 -15.83
C PRO A 110 -11.54 -0.81 -16.52
N GLU A 111 -12.74 -0.61 -17.05
CA GLU A 111 -13.13 0.68 -17.63
C GLU A 111 -13.00 1.80 -16.59
N GLY A 112 -12.34 2.90 -16.96
CA GLY A 112 -12.10 4.03 -16.07
C GLY A 112 -10.92 3.84 -15.09
N CYS A 113 -10.23 2.70 -15.13
CA CYS A 113 -8.99 2.51 -14.38
C CYS A 113 -7.82 3.15 -15.14
N ASP A 114 -7.17 4.13 -14.50
CA ASP A 114 -6.01 4.86 -15.08
C ASP A 114 -4.82 4.79 -14.11
N PRO A 115 -4.00 3.71 -14.19
CA PRO A 115 -2.88 3.51 -13.29
C PRO A 115 -1.79 4.57 -13.45
N VAL A 116 -1.29 5.07 -12.33
CA VAL A 116 -0.13 5.98 -12.29
C VAL A 116 1.15 5.29 -11.85
N TRP A 117 1.05 4.04 -11.38
CA TRP A 117 2.16 3.29 -10.81
C TRP A 117 2.60 2.12 -11.69
N PHE A 118 3.91 1.98 -11.79
CA PHE A 118 4.56 0.81 -12.33
C PHE A 118 5.62 0.31 -11.35
N ARG A 119 5.59 -0.97 -11.03
CA ARG A 119 6.65 -1.68 -10.31
C ARG A 119 7.19 -2.76 -11.23
N PRO A 120 8.45 -2.65 -11.71
CA PRO A 120 9.01 -3.72 -12.54
C PRO A 120 9.20 -5.00 -11.72
N PRO A 121 9.04 -6.20 -12.30
CA PRO A 121 9.28 -7.47 -11.64
C PRO A 121 10.63 -7.51 -10.91
N GLY A 122 10.60 -7.96 -9.63
CA GLY A 122 11.77 -7.93 -8.75
C GLY A 122 12.27 -6.54 -8.36
N GLY A 123 11.53 -5.46 -8.64
CA GLY A 123 11.84 -4.09 -8.25
C GLY A 123 13.05 -3.46 -8.96
N VAL A 124 13.56 -4.07 -10.02
CA VAL A 124 14.79 -3.62 -10.69
C VAL A 124 14.53 -2.50 -11.67
N VAL A 125 14.96 -1.30 -11.31
CA VAL A 125 14.81 -0.08 -12.13
C VAL A 125 16.06 0.13 -12.98
N THR A 126 16.00 -0.25 -14.26
CA THR A 126 17.02 0.10 -15.27
C THR A 126 16.70 1.44 -15.92
N ASP A 127 17.67 2.00 -16.69
CA ASP A 127 17.42 3.20 -17.49
C ASP A 127 16.30 2.96 -18.51
N GLY A 128 16.22 1.77 -19.11
CA GLY A 128 15.15 1.38 -20.01
C GLY A 128 13.78 1.41 -19.35
N VAL A 129 13.66 0.83 -18.15
CA VAL A 129 12.44 0.86 -17.32
C VAL A 129 12.03 2.30 -17.03
N ARG A 130 12.96 3.13 -16.54
CA ARG A 130 12.70 4.54 -16.22
C ARG A 130 12.22 5.34 -17.43
N GLN A 131 12.88 5.18 -18.57
CA GLN A 131 12.51 5.90 -19.80
C GLN A 131 11.14 5.48 -20.33
N VAL A 132 10.80 4.19 -20.26
CA VAL A 132 9.48 3.69 -20.65
C VAL A 132 8.40 4.19 -19.69
N ALA A 133 8.64 4.12 -18.37
CA ALA A 133 7.73 4.66 -17.36
C ALA A 133 7.46 6.15 -17.61
N GLN A 134 8.52 6.96 -17.82
CA GLN A 134 8.39 8.39 -18.10
C GLN A 134 7.58 8.65 -19.40
N ALA A 135 7.86 7.92 -20.46
CA ALA A 135 7.14 8.07 -21.74
C ALA A 135 5.65 7.68 -21.63
N ARG A 136 5.31 6.80 -20.69
CA ARG A 136 3.94 6.34 -20.40
C ARG A 136 3.26 7.12 -19.28
N GLN A 137 3.85 8.21 -18.80
CA GLN A 137 3.36 9.02 -17.69
C GLN A 137 3.18 8.24 -16.39
N LEU A 138 3.95 7.15 -16.20
CA LEU A 138 3.95 6.32 -15.01
C LEU A 138 5.10 6.69 -14.07
N ALA A 139 4.85 6.69 -12.78
CA ALA A 139 5.86 6.72 -11.74
C ALA A 139 6.23 5.29 -11.30
N LEU A 140 7.40 5.14 -10.72
CA LEU A 140 7.91 3.85 -10.28
C LEU A 140 7.65 3.68 -8.78
N LEU A 141 6.83 2.70 -8.40
CA LEU A 141 6.52 2.39 -7.00
C LEU A 141 7.47 1.30 -6.49
N SER A 142 8.32 1.67 -5.54
CA SER A 142 9.15 0.73 -4.79
C SER A 142 8.54 0.52 -3.40
N TRP A 143 9.33 0.14 -2.40
CA TRP A 143 8.91 -0.08 -1.03
C TRP A 143 10.00 0.34 -0.04
N SER A 144 9.62 0.57 1.20
CA SER A 144 10.50 0.81 2.33
C SER A 144 10.54 -0.36 3.30
N VAL A 145 9.48 -1.21 3.32
CA VAL A 145 9.40 -2.39 4.18
C VAL A 145 9.14 -3.63 3.34
N ASP A 146 10.06 -4.61 3.40
CA ASP A 146 9.98 -5.90 2.72
C ASP A 146 10.15 -7.04 3.74
N PRO A 147 9.08 -7.73 4.12
CA PRO A 147 9.16 -8.88 5.02
C PRO A 147 9.55 -10.18 4.32
N MET A 148 9.79 -10.16 3.01
CA MET A 148 10.11 -11.33 2.17
C MET A 148 9.05 -12.46 2.30
N ASP A 149 7.77 -12.12 2.28
CA ASP A 149 6.65 -13.04 2.46
C ASP A 149 6.59 -14.15 1.38
N TRP A 150 7.11 -13.87 0.18
CA TRP A 150 7.27 -14.84 -0.89
C TRP A 150 8.23 -15.99 -0.50
N LYS A 151 9.17 -15.75 0.40
CA LYS A 151 10.16 -16.71 0.88
C LYS A 151 9.82 -17.27 2.26
N ILE A 152 9.32 -16.43 3.16
CA ILE A 152 9.00 -16.77 4.55
C ILE A 152 7.66 -17.53 4.58
N LYS A 153 7.63 -18.68 5.30
CA LYS A 153 6.41 -19.52 5.42
C LYS A 153 5.77 -19.45 6.82
N SER A 154 6.01 -18.36 7.54
CA SER A 154 5.48 -18.12 8.88
C SER A 154 4.77 -16.76 8.92
N THR A 155 3.45 -16.77 9.08
CA THR A 155 2.61 -15.59 9.25
C THR A 155 3.17 -14.66 10.34
N ALA A 156 3.44 -15.23 11.52
CA ALA A 156 3.97 -14.46 12.65
C ALA A 156 5.34 -13.81 12.35
N THR A 157 6.21 -14.48 11.60
CA THR A 157 7.53 -13.91 11.25
C THR A 157 7.37 -12.74 10.26
N ILE A 158 6.47 -12.88 9.27
CA ILE A 158 6.15 -11.81 8.31
C ILE A 158 5.59 -10.59 9.06
N GLU A 159 4.58 -10.81 9.90
CA GLU A 159 3.97 -9.77 10.74
C GLU A 159 5.00 -9.05 11.61
N GLN A 160 5.76 -9.79 12.41
CA GLN A 160 6.78 -9.22 13.31
C GLN A 160 7.84 -8.41 12.55
N THR A 161 8.22 -8.86 11.35
CA THR A 161 9.18 -8.12 10.50
C THR A 161 8.61 -6.78 10.08
N VAL A 162 7.33 -6.73 9.68
CA VAL A 162 6.67 -5.46 9.35
C VAL A 162 6.54 -4.58 10.57
N LEU A 163 5.95 -5.08 11.67
CA LEU A 163 5.68 -4.29 12.88
C LEU A 163 6.95 -3.68 13.50
N LYS A 164 8.10 -4.35 13.35
CA LYS A 164 9.39 -3.85 13.84
C LYS A 164 9.96 -2.69 13.01
N ASN A 165 9.66 -2.65 11.71
CA ASN A 165 10.36 -1.76 10.77
C ASN A 165 9.47 -0.65 10.19
N VAL A 166 8.16 -0.70 10.43
CA VAL A 166 7.20 0.20 9.80
C VAL A 166 7.09 1.52 10.53
N GLY A 167 7.00 2.62 9.76
CA GLY A 167 6.74 3.97 10.22
C GLY A 167 5.63 4.66 9.44
N ASP A 168 5.32 5.89 9.83
CA ASP A 168 4.30 6.71 9.15
C ASP A 168 4.79 7.12 7.75
N GLY A 169 4.01 6.81 6.73
CA GLY A 169 4.33 7.10 5.33
C GLY A 169 5.05 5.98 4.60
N ASP A 170 5.26 4.83 5.23
CA ASP A 170 5.92 3.69 4.58
C ASP A 170 5.03 3.00 3.55
N ILE A 171 5.71 2.31 2.62
CA ILE A 171 5.12 1.42 1.63
C ILE A 171 5.60 0.00 1.95
N ILE A 172 4.65 -0.89 2.25
CA ILE A 172 4.92 -2.29 2.56
C ILE A 172 4.73 -3.13 1.30
N LEU A 173 5.72 -3.96 0.98
CA LEU A 173 5.64 -4.98 -0.08
C LEU A 173 5.13 -6.29 0.50
N LEU A 174 4.09 -6.84 -0.11
CA LEU A 174 3.58 -8.20 0.11
C LEU A 174 3.13 -8.81 -1.23
N HIS A 175 2.71 -10.07 -1.20
CA HIS A 175 2.18 -10.80 -2.36
C HIS A 175 0.89 -11.53 -1.96
N ASP A 176 -0.11 -11.52 -2.84
CA ASP A 176 -1.38 -12.25 -2.60
C ASP A 176 -1.38 -13.65 -3.22
N MET A 177 -0.21 -14.34 -3.14
CA MET A 177 0.06 -15.62 -3.79
C MET A 177 0.00 -16.83 -2.85
N SER A 178 -0.22 -16.63 -1.55
CA SER A 178 -0.32 -17.69 -0.55
C SER A 178 -1.22 -17.29 0.62
N MET A 179 -1.83 -18.29 1.28
CA MET A 179 -2.61 -18.02 2.51
C MET A 179 -1.75 -17.50 3.65
N THR A 180 -0.46 -17.86 3.71
CA THR A 180 0.47 -17.34 4.71
C THR A 180 0.66 -15.83 4.56
N SER A 181 0.86 -15.35 3.33
CA SER A 181 0.99 -13.92 3.03
C SER A 181 -0.33 -13.18 3.27
N VAL A 182 -1.45 -13.75 2.82
CA VAL A 182 -2.79 -13.16 3.03
C VAL A 182 -3.12 -13.02 4.51
N GLN A 183 -2.91 -14.08 5.30
CA GLN A 183 -3.17 -14.02 6.74
C GLN A 183 -2.24 -13.00 7.42
N ALA A 184 -0.95 -13.00 7.08
CA ALA A 184 0.00 -12.01 7.62
C ALA A 184 -0.42 -10.58 7.28
N ALA A 185 -0.89 -10.33 6.05
CA ALA A 185 -1.38 -9.02 5.64
C ALA A 185 -2.56 -8.55 6.50
N LEU A 186 -3.52 -9.44 6.78
CA LEU A 186 -4.69 -9.13 7.59
C LEU A 186 -4.33 -8.91 9.06
N ASP A 187 -3.43 -9.73 9.62
CA ASP A 187 -2.92 -9.56 10.98
C ASP A 187 -2.13 -8.25 11.14
N ILE A 188 -1.31 -7.88 10.13
CA ILE A 188 -0.61 -6.60 10.05
C ILE A 188 -1.61 -5.42 10.05
N VAL A 189 -2.70 -5.54 9.28
CA VAL A 189 -3.74 -4.50 9.24
C VAL A 189 -4.36 -4.32 10.62
N ASP A 190 -4.74 -5.41 11.29
CA ASP A 190 -5.33 -5.34 12.63
C ASP A 190 -4.36 -4.69 13.64
N ALA A 191 -3.13 -5.19 13.72
CA ALA A 191 -2.12 -4.70 14.67
C ALA A 191 -1.75 -3.22 14.45
N LEU A 192 -1.66 -2.77 13.20
CA LEU A 192 -1.31 -1.38 12.90
C LEU A 192 -2.51 -0.44 13.07
N GLN A 193 -3.75 -0.90 12.83
CA GLN A 193 -4.95 -0.11 13.13
C GLN A 193 -5.08 0.14 14.64
N GLU A 194 -4.75 -0.85 15.49
CA GLU A 194 -4.67 -0.68 16.94
C GLU A 194 -3.63 0.37 17.37
N GLN A 195 -2.54 0.52 16.59
CA GLN A 195 -1.50 1.54 16.77
C GLN A 195 -1.86 2.90 16.14
N GLY A 196 -3.08 3.06 15.61
CA GLY A 196 -3.59 4.31 15.05
C GLY A 196 -3.23 4.56 13.58
N PHE A 197 -2.67 3.58 12.87
CA PHE A 197 -2.43 3.68 11.44
C PHE A 197 -3.73 3.59 10.62
N ARG A 198 -3.73 4.26 9.46
CA ARG A 198 -4.75 4.17 8.43
C ARG A 198 -4.14 3.64 7.16
N PHE A 199 -4.79 2.63 6.58
CA PHE A 199 -4.40 2.03 5.31
C PHE A 199 -5.06 2.75 4.15
N VAL A 200 -4.24 3.35 3.30
CA VAL A 200 -4.64 4.10 2.12
C VAL A 200 -3.90 3.60 0.89
N THR A 201 -4.36 3.96 -0.31
CA THR A 201 -3.61 3.64 -1.54
C THR A 201 -2.33 4.45 -1.63
N ALA A 202 -1.38 4.03 -2.47
CA ALA A 202 -0.11 4.75 -2.65
C ALA A 202 -0.34 6.18 -3.17
N SER A 203 -1.31 6.38 -4.08
CA SER A 203 -1.68 7.71 -4.58
C SER A 203 -2.35 8.56 -3.51
N GLU A 204 -3.23 7.98 -2.68
CA GLU A 204 -3.82 8.68 -1.55
C GLU A 204 -2.75 9.08 -0.52
N LEU A 205 -1.77 8.20 -0.24
CA LEU A 205 -0.67 8.50 0.66
C LEU A 205 0.17 9.67 0.12
N ALA A 206 0.56 9.65 -1.16
CA ALA A 206 1.27 10.75 -1.80
C ALA A 206 0.49 12.07 -1.70
N LYS A 207 -0.84 12.03 -1.96
CA LYS A 207 -1.72 13.20 -1.86
C LYS A 207 -1.79 13.75 -0.43
N LEU A 208 -1.95 12.88 0.58
CA LEU A 208 -1.97 13.27 2.00
C LEU A 208 -0.65 13.92 2.43
N ARG A 209 0.47 13.51 1.83
CA ARG A 209 1.81 14.11 2.03
C ARG A 209 2.13 15.25 1.07
N LYS A 210 1.16 15.72 0.28
CA LYS A 210 1.32 16.81 -0.71
C LYS A 210 2.48 16.57 -1.68
N THR A 211 2.82 15.31 -1.92
CA THR A 211 3.89 14.92 -2.84
C THR A 211 3.35 14.79 -4.25
N ALA A 212 3.89 15.59 -5.17
CA ALA A 212 3.56 15.47 -6.59
C ALA A 212 4.21 14.20 -7.18
N ILE A 213 3.40 13.30 -7.73
CA ILE A 213 3.87 12.10 -8.42
C ILE A 213 4.41 12.52 -9.78
N LYS A 214 5.69 12.20 -10.06
CA LYS A 214 6.39 12.58 -11.30
C LYS A 214 6.69 11.32 -12.13
N PRO A 215 6.36 11.32 -13.43
CA PRO A 215 6.68 10.20 -14.33
C PRO A 215 8.18 9.86 -14.32
N GLY A 216 8.50 8.56 -14.27
CA GLY A 216 9.86 8.04 -14.23
C GLY A 216 10.58 8.20 -12.88
N ALA A 217 10.02 8.94 -11.92
CA ALA A 217 10.57 9.02 -10.56
C ALA A 217 10.25 7.74 -9.75
N VAL A 218 11.13 7.39 -8.81
CA VAL A 218 10.99 6.22 -7.93
C VAL A 218 10.56 6.69 -6.54
N TYR A 219 9.50 6.08 -6.01
CA TYR A 219 8.98 6.34 -4.68
C TYR A 219 9.09 5.08 -3.82
N LYS A 220 9.68 5.22 -2.64
CA LYS A 220 9.83 4.12 -1.66
C LYS A 220 8.97 4.32 -0.42
N SER A 221 8.67 5.58 -0.09
CA SER A 221 7.85 6.00 1.03
C SER A 221 7.38 7.43 0.79
N PHE A 222 6.43 7.88 1.62
CA PHE A 222 5.95 9.26 1.67
C PHE A 222 5.93 9.73 3.14
N PRO A 223 7.09 10.02 3.74
CA PRO A 223 7.18 10.41 5.15
C PRO A 223 6.47 11.75 5.43
N PRO A 224 6.10 12.03 6.70
CA PRO A 224 5.63 13.33 7.12
C PRO A 224 6.62 14.45 6.79
N GLU A 225 6.11 15.70 6.61
CA GLU A 225 6.95 16.86 6.23
C GLU A 225 8.07 17.13 7.25
N ASP A 226 7.84 16.88 8.52
CA ASP A 226 8.79 17.07 9.63
C ASP A 226 9.90 16.00 9.70
N GLU A 227 9.75 14.90 8.98
CA GLU A 227 10.76 13.82 8.87
C GLU A 227 11.61 13.90 7.60
N ILE A 228 11.29 14.81 6.66
CA ILE A 228 12.07 15.06 5.45
C ILE A 228 13.29 15.91 5.83
N LYS A 229 14.47 15.25 5.97
CA LYS A 229 15.76 15.91 6.22
C LYS A 229 16.51 16.19 4.94
#